data_24c7d320e9c81ebb56e6a0d7753024c1
#
_entry.id   24c7d320e9c81ebb56e6a0d7753024c1
#
_cell.length_a   1.000
_cell.length_b   1.000
_cell.length_c   1.000
_cell.angle_alpha   90.00
_cell.angle_beta   90.00
_cell.angle_gamma   90.00
#
_symmetry.space_group_name_H-M   'P 1'
#
loop_
_entity.id
_entity.type
_entity.pdbx_description
1 polymer ?
#
loop_
_entity_poly.entity_id
_entity_poly.type
_entity_poly.pdbx_seq_one_letter_code
_entity_poly.pdbx_strand_id
1 'polypeptide(L)'
;ELTYTLPPTLTATTGLDALTQLIEPFVCTRANPFTDGLCKEGITRVVRSLRRVVDSGQTVAARGSAGAPEIAAAREDMAVASLFGGLALANAGLGAVHGIAGPLGGMARAPHGAVCAALLPGVAAANLYALRRRAPRSEALGRYAKLAQLLTGDSGAAGDEVSKWLRRLVADLGIPGLGAYGVGPEHIPELVEKAVSASSMKANPVELTREELASIVESAL
;
A
#
# COMPACT_ATOMS: atom_id res chain seq x y z
N GLU A 1 -3.08 4.18 22.46
CA GLU A 1 -3.27 3.05 23.41
C GLU A 1 -4.09 1.90 22.81
N LEU A 2 -5.18 2.17 22.06
CA LEU A 2 -6.07 1.14 21.49
C LEU A 2 -5.34 0.14 20.56
N THR A 3 -4.22 0.52 19.96
CA THR A 3 -3.46 -0.35 19.05
C THR A 3 -2.39 -1.21 19.74
N TYR A 4 -2.16 -1.04 21.05
CA TYR A 4 -1.09 -1.73 21.76
C TYR A 4 -1.31 -3.23 21.88
N THR A 5 -2.56 -3.68 21.87
CA THR A 5 -2.95 -5.08 21.98
C THR A 5 -3.11 -5.78 20.62
N LEU A 6 -2.87 -5.09 19.50
CA LEU A 6 -2.99 -5.70 18.17
C LEU A 6 -1.92 -6.77 17.96
N PRO A 7 -2.29 -7.96 17.48
CA PRO A 7 -1.33 -8.99 17.08
C PRO A 7 -0.37 -8.48 15.99
N PRO A 8 0.87 -8.97 15.93
CA PRO A 8 1.85 -8.57 14.91
C PRO A 8 1.32 -8.68 13.48
N THR A 9 0.64 -9.76 13.14
CA THR A 9 0.06 -9.98 11.81
C THR A 9 -0.98 -8.92 11.45
N LEU A 10 -1.87 -8.58 12.39
CA LEU A 10 -2.87 -7.54 12.17
C LEU A 10 -2.22 -6.15 12.10
N THR A 11 -1.21 -5.89 12.94
CA THR A 11 -0.40 -4.67 12.88
C THR A 11 0.27 -4.50 11.51
N ALA A 12 0.85 -5.58 10.97
CA ALA A 12 1.50 -5.56 9.66
C ALA A 12 0.51 -5.27 8.53
N THR A 13 -0.61 -6.00 8.48
CA THR A 13 -1.61 -5.85 7.40
C THR A 13 -2.30 -4.49 7.44
N THR A 14 -2.72 -4.01 8.61
CA THR A 14 -3.33 -2.68 8.73
C THR A 14 -2.34 -1.54 8.51
N GLY A 15 -1.07 -1.74 8.88
CA GLY A 15 -0.01 -0.77 8.61
C GLY A 15 0.33 -0.66 7.12
N LEU A 16 0.31 -1.78 6.38
CA LEU A 16 0.47 -1.79 4.93
C LEU A 16 -0.74 -1.21 4.20
N ASP A 17 -1.95 -1.39 4.73
CA ASP A 17 -3.13 -0.70 4.23
C ASP A 17 -3.02 0.82 4.40
N ALA A 18 -2.62 1.29 5.58
CA ALA A 18 -2.35 2.70 5.82
C ALA A 18 -1.28 3.27 4.86
N LEU A 19 -0.21 2.51 4.59
CA LEU A 19 0.79 2.89 3.59
C LEU A 19 0.20 2.97 2.18
N THR A 20 -0.66 2.03 1.80
CA THR A 20 -1.36 2.03 0.51
C THR A 20 -2.25 3.26 0.38
N GLN A 21 -2.99 3.61 1.45
CA GLN A 21 -3.85 4.79 1.53
C GLN A 21 -3.08 6.12 1.50
N LEU A 22 -1.77 6.09 1.65
CA LEU A 22 -0.89 7.24 1.47
C LEU A 22 -0.24 7.26 0.08
N ILE A 23 0.17 6.10 -0.44
CA ILE A 23 0.84 5.99 -1.74
C ILE A 23 -0.14 6.27 -2.88
N GLU A 24 -1.32 5.65 -2.89
CA GLU A 24 -2.27 5.84 -3.99
C GLU A 24 -2.73 7.30 -4.13
N PRO A 25 -3.16 8.02 -3.08
CA PRO A 25 -3.46 9.44 -3.19
C PRO A 25 -2.26 10.29 -3.61
N PHE A 26 -1.05 9.91 -3.21
CA PHE A 26 0.15 10.64 -3.59
C PHE A 26 0.46 10.58 -5.09
N VAL A 27 0.19 9.46 -5.75
CA VAL A 27 0.49 9.28 -7.19
C VAL A 27 -0.74 9.46 -8.09
N CYS A 28 -1.95 9.63 -7.54
CA CYS A 28 -3.21 9.65 -8.28
C CYS A 28 -3.37 10.90 -9.17
N THR A 29 -4.33 10.85 -10.09
CA THR A 29 -4.65 11.97 -11.00
C THR A 29 -5.25 13.19 -10.31
N ARG A 30 -5.72 13.06 -9.06
CA ARG A 30 -6.34 14.13 -8.25
C ARG A 30 -5.46 14.59 -7.09
N ALA A 31 -4.20 14.19 -7.07
CA ALA A 31 -3.23 14.64 -6.08
C ALA A 31 -3.13 16.18 -6.07
N ASN A 32 -3.00 16.77 -4.90
CA ASN A 32 -2.98 18.21 -4.71
C ASN A 32 -2.05 18.58 -3.53
N PRO A 33 -1.65 19.86 -3.38
CA PRO A 33 -0.69 20.25 -2.36
C PRO A 33 -1.09 19.90 -0.92
N PHE A 34 -2.38 19.90 -0.60
CA PHE A 34 -2.87 19.51 0.73
C PHE A 34 -2.64 18.01 0.96
N THR A 35 -3.10 17.15 0.04
CA THR A 35 -2.90 15.70 0.16
C THR A 35 -1.43 15.31 0.03
N ASP A 36 -0.64 16.03 -0.75
CA ASP A 36 0.81 15.82 -0.86
C ASP A 36 1.54 16.00 0.48
N GLY A 37 1.15 17.01 1.26
CA GLY A 37 1.70 17.24 2.60
C GLY A 37 1.40 16.07 3.54
N LEU A 38 0.14 15.64 3.59
CA LEU A 38 -0.31 14.50 4.40
C LEU A 38 0.39 13.20 4.00
N CYS A 39 0.44 12.90 2.70
CA CYS A 39 1.05 11.68 2.19
C CYS A 39 2.56 11.61 2.48
N LYS A 40 3.30 12.68 2.22
CA LYS A 40 4.75 12.72 2.47
C LYS A 40 5.07 12.49 3.94
N GLU A 41 4.39 13.18 4.84
CA GLU A 41 4.58 13.00 6.28
C GLU A 41 4.16 11.61 6.73
N GLY A 42 2.99 11.13 6.29
CA GLY A 42 2.50 9.80 6.62
C GLY A 42 3.43 8.68 6.15
N ILE A 43 3.91 8.73 4.90
CA ILE A 43 4.85 7.75 4.34
C ILE A 43 6.15 7.74 5.17
N THR A 44 6.70 8.91 5.50
CA THR A 44 7.92 9.01 6.32
C THR A 44 7.73 8.35 7.68
N ARG A 45 6.57 8.53 8.32
CA ARG A 45 6.22 7.88 9.59
C ARG A 45 6.14 6.36 9.46
N VAL A 46 5.45 5.86 8.42
CA VAL A 46 5.35 4.41 8.18
C VAL A 46 6.73 3.79 7.96
N VAL A 47 7.57 4.40 7.13
CA VAL A 47 8.92 3.90 6.81
C VAL A 47 9.76 3.70 8.07
N ARG A 48 9.72 4.65 9.01
CA ARG A 48 10.54 4.56 10.24
C ARG A 48 9.93 3.66 11.32
N SER A 49 8.61 3.44 11.32
CA SER A 49 7.91 2.89 12.49
C SER A 49 7.23 1.53 12.27
N LEU A 50 6.80 1.20 11.03
CA LEU A 50 6.00 -0.02 10.80
C LEU A 50 6.72 -1.31 11.23
N ARG A 51 7.97 -1.51 10.81
CA ARG A 51 8.74 -2.70 11.23
C ARG A 51 8.89 -2.75 12.76
N ARG A 52 9.20 -1.61 13.38
CA ARG A 52 9.37 -1.52 14.85
C ARG A 52 8.13 -1.97 15.61
N VAL A 53 6.93 -1.52 15.19
CA VAL A 53 5.68 -1.90 15.88
C VAL A 53 5.30 -3.35 15.64
N VAL A 54 5.64 -3.93 14.49
CA VAL A 54 5.41 -5.35 14.20
C VAL A 54 6.36 -6.22 15.03
N ASP A 55 7.66 -5.93 15.03
CA ASP A 55 8.68 -6.67 15.78
C ASP A 55 8.43 -6.59 17.29
N SER A 56 8.01 -5.41 17.80
CA SER A 56 7.68 -5.24 19.21
C SER A 56 6.49 -6.06 19.66
N GLY A 57 5.51 -6.28 18.80
CA GLY A 57 4.36 -7.13 19.09
C GLY A 57 4.73 -8.58 19.36
N GLN A 58 5.80 -9.07 18.76
CA GLN A 58 6.38 -10.40 19.06
C GLN A 58 7.04 -10.42 20.45
N THR A 59 7.66 -9.32 20.88
CA THR A 59 8.35 -9.22 22.17
C THR A 59 7.41 -8.86 23.32
N VAL A 60 6.36 -8.07 23.08
CA VAL A 60 5.36 -7.70 24.09
C VAL A 60 4.47 -8.89 24.45
N ALA A 61 4.08 -9.73 23.50
CA ALA A 61 3.40 -10.99 23.75
C ALA A 61 4.25 -11.93 24.64
N ALA A 62 5.59 -11.85 24.53
CA ALA A 62 6.53 -12.67 25.31
C ALA A 62 6.94 -12.08 26.67
N ARG A 63 6.84 -10.74 26.87
CA ARG A 63 7.46 -10.05 28.02
C ARG A 63 6.54 -9.12 28.84
N GLY A 64 5.28 -8.95 28.45
CA GLY A 64 4.29 -8.20 29.24
C GLY A 64 4.52 -6.68 29.35
N SER A 65 5.40 -6.07 28.57
CA SER A 65 5.70 -4.64 28.64
C SER A 65 5.32 -3.89 27.36
N ALA A 66 4.08 -3.39 27.30
CA ALA A 66 3.59 -2.48 26.28
C ALA A 66 4.21 -1.05 26.34
N GLY A 67 5.22 -0.82 27.16
CA GLY A 67 5.55 0.50 27.68
C GLY A 67 6.93 1.07 27.38
N ALA A 68 7.72 0.53 26.44
CA ALA A 68 8.93 1.23 26.03
C ALA A 68 8.55 2.54 25.29
N PRO A 69 9.06 3.72 25.69
CA PRO A 69 8.71 5.00 25.07
C PRO A 69 8.88 5.01 23.55
N GLU A 70 9.88 4.27 23.03
CA GLU A 70 10.14 4.14 21.61
C GLU A 70 9.02 3.40 20.86
N ILE A 71 8.37 2.44 21.51
CA ILE A 71 7.25 1.70 20.91
C ILE A 71 5.98 2.55 20.95
N ALA A 72 5.77 3.31 22.03
CA ALA A 72 4.68 4.26 22.13
C ALA A 72 4.77 5.31 21.00
N ALA A 73 5.94 5.89 20.77
CA ALA A 73 6.18 6.84 19.69
C ALA A 73 5.98 6.21 18.30
N ALA A 74 6.42 4.96 18.09
CA ALA A 74 6.20 4.26 16.83
C ALA A 74 4.72 3.92 16.60
N ARG A 75 3.95 3.60 17.63
CA ARG A 75 2.49 3.41 17.55
C ARG A 75 1.76 4.73 17.25
N GLU A 76 2.22 5.84 17.83
CA GLU A 76 1.71 7.18 17.50
C GLU A 76 1.96 7.53 16.04
N ASP A 77 3.17 7.27 15.51
CA ASP A 77 3.47 7.44 14.10
C ASP A 77 2.50 6.69 13.20
N MET A 78 2.22 5.43 13.51
CA MET A 78 1.28 4.62 12.73
C MET A 78 -0.16 5.14 12.84
N ALA A 79 -0.58 5.63 14.00
CA ALA A 79 -1.90 6.23 14.19
C ALA A 79 -2.06 7.52 13.37
N VAL A 80 -1.04 8.39 13.38
CA VAL A 80 -1.02 9.62 12.57
C VAL A 80 -0.98 9.28 11.07
N ALA A 81 -0.18 8.30 10.66
CA ALA A 81 -0.11 7.85 9.27
C ALA A 81 -1.47 7.33 8.76
N SER A 82 -2.17 6.54 9.58
CA SER A 82 -3.53 6.05 9.27
C SER A 82 -4.54 7.21 9.14
N LEU A 83 -4.50 8.18 10.05
CA LEU A 83 -5.34 9.38 9.97
C LEU A 83 -5.06 10.17 8.68
N PHE A 84 -3.78 10.38 8.35
CA PHE A 84 -3.39 11.10 7.14
C PHE A 84 -3.79 10.35 5.87
N GLY A 85 -3.69 9.02 5.85
CA GLY A 85 -4.22 8.18 4.78
C GLY A 85 -5.71 8.40 4.56
N GLY A 86 -6.50 8.37 5.64
CA GLY A 86 -7.94 8.64 5.60
C GLY A 86 -8.29 10.03 5.05
N LEU A 87 -7.57 11.06 5.49
CA LEU A 87 -7.74 12.43 4.98
C LEU A 87 -7.32 12.54 3.50
N ALA A 88 -6.21 11.91 3.11
CA ALA A 88 -5.70 11.94 1.74
C ALA A 88 -6.66 11.24 0.77
N LEU A 89 -7.11 10.03 1.09
CA LEU A 89 -8.04 9.28 0.23
C LEU A 89 -9.39 10.00 0.05
N ALA A 90 -9.88 10.68 1.08
CA ALA A 90 -11.14 11.44 1.01
C ALA A 90 -11.03 12.67 0.09
N ASN A 91 -9.83 13.27 -0.04
CA ASN A 91 -9.61 14.51 -0.78
C ASN A 91 -8.95 14.31 -2.17
N ALA A 92 -8.30 13.17 -2.41
CA ALA A 92 -7.68 12.86 -3.70
C ALA A 92 -8.22 11.56 -4.33
N GLY A 93 -8.60 10.58 -3.53
CA GLY A 93 -9.06 9.27 -3.97
C GLY A 93 -7.95 8.23 -3.92
N LEU A 94 -8.28 7.02 -4.32
CA LEU A 94 -7.42 5.85 -4.31
C LEU A 94 -7.00 5.46 -5.76
N GLY A 95 -6.54 4.23 -5.97
CA GLY A 95 -6.07 3.74 -7.25
C GLY A 95 -6.38 2.26 -7.47
N ALA A 96 -5.50 1.59 -8.22
CA ALA A 96 -5.71 0.22 -8.67
C ALA A 96 -5.59 -0.82 -7.54
N VAL A 97 -4.83 -0.57 -6.48
CA VAL A 97 -4.78 -1.50 -5.34
C VAL A 97 -6.18 -1.64 -4.74
N HIS A 98 -6.79 -0.54 -4.33
CA HIS A 98 -8.13 -0.55 -3.77
C HIS A 98 -9.21 -0.85 -4.83
N GLY A 99 -8.95 -0.54 -6.10
CA GLY A 99 -9.80 -0.91 -7.23
C GLY A 99 -9.92 -2.42 -7.40
N ILE A 100 -8.87 -3.18 -7.08
CA ILE A 100 -8.87 -4.66 -7.09
C ILE A 100 -9.30 -5.20 -5.72
N ALA A 101 -8.79 -4.63 -4.62
CA ALA A 101 -9.04 -5.13 -3.27
C ALA A 101 -10.51 -5.04 -2.85
N GLY A 102 -11.22 -4.00 -3.28
CA GLY A 102 -12.64 -3.84 -2.98
C GLY A 102 -13.50 -5.02 -3.49
N PRO A 103 -13.50 -5.29 -4.80
CA PRO A 103 -14.20 -6.46 -5.36
C PRO A 103 -13.74 -7.80 -4.77
N LEU A 104 -12.43 -7.97 -4.55
CA LEU A 104 -11.88 -9.21 -4.00
C LEU A 104 -12.44 -9.52 -2.60
N GLY A 105 -12.67 -8.49 -1.77
CA GLY A 105 -13.27 -8.66 -0.44
C GLY A 105 -14.68 -9.27 -0.46
N GLY A 106 -15.41 -9.16 -1.59
CA GLY A 106 -16.69 -9.82 -1.81
C GLY A 106 -16.57 -11.23 -2.40
N MET A 107 -15.39 -11.61 -2.90
CA MET A 107 -15.17 -12.90 -3.59
C MET A 107 -14.40 -13.89 -2.72
N ALA A 108 -13.54 -13.43 -1.81
CA ALA A 108 -12.70 -14.28 -0.98
C ALA A 108 -12.66 -13.78 0.47
N ARG A 109 -12.44 -14.70 1.42
CA ARG A 109 -12.29 -14.36 2.85
C ARG A 109 -10.85 -13.94 3.17
N ALA A 110 -10.35 -12.94 2.46
CA ALA A 110 -9.02 -12.38 2.68
C ALA A 110 -9.11 -11.07 3.51
N PRO A 111 -8.27 -10.88 4.53
CA PRO A 111 -8.21 -9.61 5.25
C PRO A 111 -7.84 -8.48 4.30
N HIS A 112 -8.58 -7.38 4.30
CA HIS A 112 -8.42 -6.27 3.36
C HIS A 112 -6.98 -5.76 3.28
N GLY A 113 -6.34 -5.50 4.43
CA GLY A 113 -4.96 -5.03 4.46
C GLY A 113 -3.94 -6.05 3.93
N ALA A 114 -4.20 -7.35 4.03
CA ALA A 114 -3.36 -8.38 3.41
C ALA A 114 -3.48 -8.35 1.88
N VAL A 115 -4.70 -8.16 1.37
CA VAL A 115 -4.95 -7.99 -0.07
C VAL A 115 -4.24 -6.75 -0.60
N CYS A 116 -4.40 -5.60 0.06
CA CYS A 116 -3.70 -4.37 -0.32
C CYS A 116 -2.18 -4.57 -0.32
N ALA A 117 -1.63 -5.22 0.71
CA ALA A 117 -0.20 -5.50 0.81
C ALA A 117 0.33 -6.38 -0.33
N ALA A 118 -0.39 -7.45 -0.68
CA ALA A 118 0.01 -8.36 -1.76
C ALA A 118 -0.02 -7.68 -3.14
N LEU A 119 -1.00 -6.81 -3.39
CA LEU A 119 -1.20 -6.13 -4.67
C LEU A 119 -0.27 -4.92 -4.87
N LEU A 120 0.06 -4.19 -3.80
CA LEU A 120 0.73 -2.89 -3.88
C LEU A 120 2.05 -2.90 -4.69
N PRO A 121 2.96 -3.87 -4.53
CA PRO A 121 4.18 -3.91 -5.33
C PRO A 121 3.94 -4.12 -6.83
N GLY A 122 2.97 -4.96 -7.18
CA GLY A 122 2.57 -5.24 -8.56
C GLY A 122 1.93 -4.03 -9.23
N VAL A 123 1.02 -3.36 -8.52
CA VAL A 123 0.37 -2.12 -9.00
C VAL A 123 1.39 -1.01 -9.22
N ALA A 124 2.35 -0.82 -8.29
CA ALA A 124 3.38 0.19 -8.45
C ALA A 124 4.22 -0.05 -9.71
N ALA A 125 4.60 -1.30 -9.97
CA ALA A 125 5.36 -1.69 -11.17
C ALA A 125 4.54 -1.47 -12.46
N ALA A 126 3.29 -1.94 -12.48
CA ALA A 126 2.40 -1.82 -13.64
C ALA A 126 2.09 -0.35 -13.98
N ASN A 127 1.78 0.47 -12.98
CA ASN A 127 1.56 1.90 -13.17
C ASN A 127 2.80 2.58 -13.78
N LEU A 128 3.98 2.32 -13.24
CA LEU A 128 5.21 2.93 -13.75
C LEU A 128 5.53 2.49 -15.18
N TYR A 129 5.34 1.20 -15.50
CA TYR A 129 5.49 0.68 -16.85
C TYR A 129 4.50 1.33 -17.83
N ALA A 130 3.24 1.38 -17.46
CA ALA A 130 2.17 1.98 -18.27
C ALA A 130 2.39 3.48 -18.49
N LEU A 131 2.76 4.23 -17.45
CA LEU A 131 3.07 5.67 -17.53
C LEU A 131 4.21 5.94 -18.52
N ARG A 132 5.31 5.20 -18.45
CA ARG A 132 6.44 5.37 -19.37
C ARG A 132 6.07 5.14 -20.82
N ARG A 133 5.19 4.20 -21.09
CA ARG A 133 4.79 3.84 -22.47
C ARG A 133 3.67 4.73 -23.04
N ARG A 134 2.66 5.05 -22.21
CA ARG A 134 1.45 5.72 -22.67
C ARG A 134 1.35 7.20 -22.27
N ALA A 135 2.07 7.59 -21.21
CA ALA A 135 2.04 8.97 -20.70
C ALA A 135 3.44 9.44 -20.25
N PRO A 136 4.46 9.47 -21.14
CA PRO A 136 5.86 9.73 -20.74
C PRO A 136 6.10 11.16 -20.24
N ARG A 137 5.13 12.06 -20.39
CA ARG A 137 5.18 13.43 -19.84
C ARG A 137 4.29 13.62 -18.61
N SER A 138 3.72 12.55 -18.06
CA SER A 138 2.88 12.62 -16.85
C SER A 138 3.70 13.05 -15.64
N GLU A 139 3.17 13.97 -14.84
CA GLU A 139 3.73 14.36 -13.54
C GLU A 139 3.82 13.18 -12.57
N ALA A 140 2.99 12.15 -12.74
CA ALA A 140 3.02 10.95 -11.91
C ALA A 140 4.39 10.25 -11.94
N LEU A 141 5.15 10.33 -13.04
CA LEU A 141 6.52 9.80 -13.09
C LEU A 141 7.45 10.50 -12.09
N GLY A 142 7.37 11.81 -11.98
CA GLY A 142 8.10 12.59 -10.98
C GLY A 142 7.63 12.26 -9.54
N ARG A 143 6.34 12.00 -9.36
CA ARG A 143 5.78 11.57 -8.07
C ARG A 143 6.29 10.18 -7.67
N TYR A 144 6.41 9.23 -8.61
CA TYR A 144 7.03 7.92 -8.33
C TYR A 144 8.52 8.04 -7.98
N ALA A 145 9.28 8.94 -8.62
CA ALA A 145 10.66 9.21 -8.22
C ALA A 145 10.73 9.80 -6.80
N LYS A 146 9.85 10.76 -6.48
CA LYS A 146 9.76 11.32 -5.12
C LYS A 146 9.34 10.28 -4.09
N LEU A 147 8.41 9.39 -4.42
CA LEU A 147 8.02 8.27 -3.58
C LEU A 147 9.20 7.33 -3.30
N ALA A 148 10.00 6.98 -4.32
CA ALA A 148 11.21 6.18 -4.14
C ALA A 148 12.18 6.82 -3.13
N GLN A 149 12.41 8.13 -3.24
CA GLN A 149 13.25 8.88 -2.28
C GLN A 149 12.71 8.82 -0.85
N LEU A 150 11.39 8.95 -0.67
CA LEU A 150 10.74 8.86 0.65
C LEU A 150 10.87 7.46 1.26
N LEU A 151 10.72 6.42 0.44
CA LEU A 151 10.76 5.03 0.89
C LEU A 151 12.18 4.56 1.21
N THR A 152 13.17 4.98 0.41
CA THR A 152 14.56 4.51 0.54
C THR A 152 15.43 5.41 1.39
N GLY A 153 15.07 6.69 1.54
CA GLY A 153 15.94 7.72 2.12
C GLY A 153 17.06 8.18 1.17
N ASP A 154 17.15 7.63 -0.04
CA ASP A 154 18.14 8.00 -1.05
C ASP A 154 17.57 9.07 -2.00
N SER A 155 18.17 10.26 -2.00
CA SER A 155 17.77 11.37 -2.87
C SER A 155 17.96 11.09 -4.37
N GLY A 156 18.79 10.13 -4.74
CA GLY A 156 19.02 9.66 -6.12
C GLY A 156 18.10 8.52 -6.56
N ALA A 157 17.24 8.00 -5.68
CA ALA A 157 16.39 6.86 -5.99
C ALA A 157 15.41 7.16 -7.12
N ALA A 158 15.33 6.24 -8.08
CA ALA A 158 14.41 6.30 -9.22
C ALA A 158 13.11 5.52 -8.92
N GLY A 159 12.04 5.82 -9.65
CA GLY A 159 10.71 5.22 -9.45
C GLY A 159 10.68 3.70 -9.41
N ASP A 160 11.60 3.02 -10.12
CA ASP A 160 11.70 1.56 -10.12
C ASP A 160 12.03 0.97 -8.74
N GLU A 161 12.65 1.73 -7.86
CA GLU A 161 12.94 1.31 -6.50
C GLU A 161 11.67 1.16 -5.64
N VAL A 162 10.57 1.81 -5.99
CA VAL A 162 9.30 1.72 -5.27
C VAL A 162 8.82 0.27 -5.18
N SER A 163 8.66 -0.40 -6.33
CA SER A 163 8.16 -1.79 -6.35
C SER A 163 9.12 -2.75 -5.63
N LYS A 164 10.43 -2.57 -5.81
CA LYS A 164 11.45 -3.39 -5.15
C LYS A 164 11.42 -3.22 -3.63
N TRP A 165 11.34 -1.99 -3.15
CA TRP A 165 11.25 -1.69 -1.72
C TRP A 165 9.99 -2.26 -1.09
N LEU A 166 8.84 -2.10 -1.77
CA LEU A 166 7.57 -2.65 -1.32
C LEU A 166 7.58 -4.18 -1.25
N ARG A 167 8.15 -4.87 -2.26
CA ARG A 167 8.30 -6.34 -2.22
C ARG A 167 9.11 -6.80 -1.02
N ARG A 168 10.22 -6.10 -0.72
CA ARG A 168 11.03 -6.41 0.47
C ARG A 168 10.24 -6.19 1.75
N LEU A 169 9.52 -5.08 1.86
CA LEU A 169 8.71 -4.79 3.04
C LEU A 169 7.64 -5.86 3.27
N VAL A 170 6.90 -6.25 2.23
CA VAL A 170 5.87 -7.29 2.29
C VAL A 170 6.46 -8.63 2.72
N ALA A 171 7.63 -9.00 2.18
CA ALA A 171 8.35 -10.23 2.53
C ALA A 171 8.87 -10.18 3.98
N ASP A 172 9.49 -9.08 4.40
CA ASP A 172 10.01 -8.89 5.77
C ASP A 172 8.89 -8.98 6.83
N LEU A 173 7.69 -8.51 6.48
CA LEU A 173 6.52 -8.55 7.36
C LEU A 173 5.75 -9.89 7.29
N GLY A 174 6.22 -10.84 6.48
CA GLY A 174 5.65 -12.17 6.38
C GLY A 174 4.23 -12.21 5.82
N ILE A 175 3.86 -11.26 4.96
CA ILE A 175 2.53 -11.24 4.34
C ILE A 175 2.48 -12.29 3.22
N PRO A 176 1.57 -13.27 3.31
CA PRO A 176 1.45 -14.29 2.28
C PRO A 176 0.79 -13.73 1.00
N GLY A 177 1.00 -14.42 -0.12
CA GLY A 177 0.27 -14.14 -1.37
C GLY A 177 -1.22 -14.45 -1.26
N LEU A 178 -1.99 -13.99 -2.23
CA LEU A 178 -3.45 -14.14 -2.28
C LEU A 178 -3.89 -15.62 -2.31
N GLY A 179 -3.03 -16.50 -2.83
CA GLY A 179 -3.26 -17.95 -2.85
C GLY A 179 -3.50 -18.55 -1.46
N ALA A 180 -2.85 -18.00 -0.42
CA ALA A 180 -3.06 -18.42 0.97
C ALA A 180 -4.49 -18.15 1.49
N TYR A 181 -5.24 -17.30 0.81
CA TYR A 181 -6.62 -16.94 1.12
C TYR A 181 -7.62 -17.59 0.15
N GLY A 182 -7.20 -18.58 -0.63
CA GLY A 182 -8.04 -19.30 -1.56
C GLY A 182 -8.32 -18.56 -2.88
N VAL A 183 -7.54 -17.56 -3.22
CA VAL A 183 -7.61 -16.88 -4.52
C VAL A 183 -6.73 -17.63 -5.50
N GLY A 184 -7.31 -18.13 -6.59
CA GLY A 184 -6.58 -18.82 -7.65
C GLY A 184 -6.76 -18.14 -9.01
N PRO A 185 -6.07 -18.64 -10.05
CA PRO A 185 -6.15 -18.11 -11.42
C PRO A 185 -7.59 -18.05 -11.96
N GLU A 186 -8.45 -18.95 -11.53
CA GLU A 186 -9.87 -19.05 -11.93
C GLU A 186 -10.68 -17.81 -11.51
N HIS A 187 -10.25 -17.08 -10.47
CA HIS A 187 -10.92 -15.87 -9.99
C HIS A 187 -10.53 -14.62 -10.80
N ILE A 188 -9.42 -14.66 -11.52
CA ILE A 188 -8.83 -13.47 -12.19
C ILE A 188 -9.79 -12.83 -13.19
N PRO A 189 -10.44 -13.56 -14.11
CA PRO A 189 -11.31 -12.95 -15.11
C PRO A 189 -12.45 -12.15 -14.48
N GLU A 190 -13.15 -12.72 -13.49
CA GLU A 190 -14.24 -12.06 -12.79
C GLU A 190 -13.75 -10.86 -11.98
N LEU A 191 -12.63 -11.00 -11.30
CA LEU A 191 -12.02 -9.93 -10.50
C LEU A 191 -11.62 -8.73 -11.37
N VAL A 192 -11.01 -8.97 -12.53
CA VAL A 192 -10.62 -7.92 -13.48
C VAL A 192 -11.84 -7.14 -13.97
N GLU A 193 -12.92 -7.82 -14.36
CA GLU A 193 -14.16 -7.15 -14.81
C GLU A 193 -14.76 -6.25 -13.72
N LYS A 194 -14.76 -6.71 -12.47
CA LYS A 194 -15.23 -5.92 -11.32
C LYS A 194 -14.29 -4.77 -11.01
N ALA A 195 -12.97 -4.98 -11.11
CA ALA A 195 -11.96 -3.96 -10.83
C ALA A 195 -12.03 -2.80 -11.82
N VAL A 196 -12.20 -3.07 -13.12
CA VAL A 196 -12.34 -2.03 -14.15
C VAL A 196 -13.47 -1.05 -13.84
N SER A 197 -14.58 -1.54 -13.27
CA SER A 197 -15.74 -0.71 -12.91
C SER A 197 -15.66 -0.07 -11.52
N ALA A 198 -14.65 -0.41 -10.71
CA ALA A 198 -14.51 0.09 -9.36
C ALA A 198 -14.26 1.61 -9.33
N SER A 199 -14.91 2.32 -8.40
CA SER A 199 -14.79 3.77 -8.27
C SER A 199 -13.36 4.24 -7.97
N SER A 200 -12.61 3.46 -7.20
CA SER A 200 -11.22 3.74 -6.85
C SER A 200 -10.30 3.76 -8.07
N MET A 201 -10.59 2.95 -9.09
CA MET A 201 -9.81 2.90 -10.33
C MET A 201 -9.74 4.23 -11.06
N LYS A 202 -10.77 5.08 -10.94
CA LYS A 202 -10.88 6.36 -11.65
C LYS A 202 -9.81 7.38 -11.30
N ALA A 203 -9.17 7.25 -10.14
CA ALA A 203 -8.11 8.16 -9.72
C ALA A 203 -6.70 7.55 -9.92
N ASN A 204 -6.60 6.31 -10.43
CA ASN A 204 -5.30 5.71 -10.73
C ASN A 204 -4.49 6.61 -11.71
N PRO A 205 -3.16 6.74 -11.56
CA PRO A 205 -2.37 7.71 -12.34
C PRO A 205 -2.35 7.44 -13.85
N VAL A 206 -2.72 6.24 -14.25
CA VAL A 206 -2.85 5.81 -15.67
C VAL A 206 -3.91 4.72 -15.76
N GLU A 207 -4.66 4.71 -16.84
CA GLU A 207 -5.58 3.61 -17.11
C GLU A 207 -4.79 2.32 -17.37
N LEU A 208 -5.12 1.26 -16.63
CA LEU A 208 -4.54 -0.07 -16.79
C LEU A 208 -5.45 -0.93 -17.67
N THR A 209 -4.83 -1.71 -18.58
CA THR A 209 -5.57 -2.67 -19.40
C THR A 209 -6.00 -3.88 -18.57
N ARG A 210 -6.92 -4.68 -19.11
CA ARG A 210 -7.35 -5.93 -18.47
C ARG A 210 -6.20 -6.91 -18.28
N GLU A 211 -5.30 -6.98 -19.24
CA GLU A 211 -4.11 -7.83 -19.20
C GLU A 211 -3.13 -7.36 -18.11
N GLU A 212 -2.95 -6.03 -17.97
CA GLU A 212 -2.14 -5.47 -16.89
C GLU A 212 -2.75 -5.75 -15.52
N LEU A 213 -4.07 -5.63 -15.37
CA LEU A 213 -4.78 -5.96 -14.13
C LEU A 213 -4.69 -7.45 -13.81
N ALA A 214 -4.85 -8.33 -14.80
CA ALA A 214 -4.67 -9.78 -14.63
C ALA A 214 -3.25 -10.11 -14.17
N SER A 215 -2.24 -9.55 -14.82
CA SER A 215 -0.82 -9.77 -14.46
C SER A 215 -0.49 -9.27 -13.04
N ILE A 216 -1.11 -8.17 -12.58
CA ILE A 216 -0.99 -7.71 -11.19
C ILE A 216 -1.51 -8.78 -10.23
N VAL A 217 -2.70 -9.31 -10.45
CA VAL A 217 -3.30 -10.33 -9.59
C VAL A 217 -2.50 -11.62 -9.63
N GLU A 218 -2.08 -12.09 -10.81
CA GLU A 218 -1.20 -13.25 -10.97
C GLU A 218 0.10 -13.13 -10.18
N SER A 219 0.72 -11.93 -10.20
CA SER A 219 1.97 -11.67 -9.47
C SER A 219 1.79 -11.63 -7.95
N ALA A 220 0.55 -11.58 -7.47
CA ALA A 220 0.19 -11.52 -6.06
C ALA A 220 -0.32 -12.88 -5.51
N LEU A 221 -0.49 -13.91 -6.36
CA LEU A 221 -0.87 -15.27 -5.95
C LEU A 221 0.28 -15.96 -5.24
#